data_7e3ca3213fe4933cc0a21e74f8f48815
#
_entry.id   7e3ca3213fe4933cc0a21e74f8f48815
#
_cell.length_a   1.000
_cell.length_b   1.000
_cell.length_c   1.000
_cell.angle_alpha   90.00
_cell.angle_beta   90.00
_cell.angle_gamma   90.00
#
_symmetry.space_group_name_H-M   'P 1'
#
loop_
_entity.id
_entity.type
_entity.pdbx_description
1 polymer ?
#
loop_
_entity_poly.entity_id
_entity_poly.type
_entity_poly.pdbx_seq_one_letter_code
_entity_poly.pdbx_strand_id
1 'polypeptide(L)'
;MRRLLAAVLAAVVLLPAVGCAARPAEPESGKLRVVCSLFPYYDFVRAIGGEDVEAELLVPAGRETHSFEPTPLDVIRLSQADVFVYNGGESEYWVEEILDSAGEEIPYTLRLMDYAQPLEEELAEGMQGTDHDDHHDHDDGHEDEVEYDEHIWTSPRIAMGLCRAIAGTLQEADPEHAQNYARRLETYLAELSELDQAFTEVVADGNRHMVVFGDRFPLLYFCKTYGLEYRAAFHGCAGDTEPSLATLKYLIDKVQEEGIPVVYTIELSSRKVAQAIAETTGAKVLTFQSCQTVSRQDFDAGATYLSLMRQNVAALKEGLA
;
A
#
# COMPACT_ATOMS: atom_id res chain seq x y z
N MET A 1 -55.35 29.10 -47.86
CA MET A 1 -55.11 28.44 -46.57
C MET A 1 -54.12 27.26 -46.61
N ARG A 2 -53.99 26.49 -47.70
CA ARG A 2 -53.01 25.35 -47.77
C ARG A 2 -51.54 25.74 -47.93
N ARG A 3 -51.18 26.94 -48.34
CA ARG A 3 -49.80 27.41 -48.49
C ARG A 3 -49.19 28.05 -47.25
N LEU A 4 -49.98 28.43 -46.30
CA LEU A 4 -49.52 28.96 -45.00
C LEU A 4 -49.22 27.85 -43.98
N LEU A 5 -49.83 26.68 -44.10
CA LEU A 5 -49.53 25.54 -43.22
C LEU A 5 -48.21 24.84 -43.60
N ALA A 6 -47.76 24.92 -44.87
CA ALA A 6 -46.48 24.35 -45.28
C ALA A 6 -45.24 25.14 -44.81
N ALA A 7 -45.38 26.43 -44.58
CA ALA A 7 -44.30 27.28 -44.11
C ALA A 7 -44.03 27.19 -42.61
N VAL A 8 -45.07 26.81 -41.80
CA VAL A 8 -44.92 26.61 -40.37
C VAL A 8 -44.30 25.27 -40.02
N LEU A 9 -44.52 24.23 -40.87
CA LEU A 9 -43.92 22.91 -40.64
C LEU A 9 -42.43 22.86 -41.01
N ALA A 10 -41.93 23.76 -41.86
CA ALA A 10 -40.53 23.79 -42.27
C ALA A 10 -39.61 24.54 -41.27
N ALA A 11 -40.20 25.37 -40.37
CA ALA A 11 -39.46 26.12 -39.36
C ALA A 11 -39.17 25.36 -38.04
N VAL A 12 -39.76 24.17 -37.85
CA VAL A 12 -39.61 23.38 -36.61
C VAL A 12 -38.47 22.36 -36.69
N VAL A 13 -37.87 22.13 -37.88
CA VAL A 13 -36.83 21.06 -38.09
C VAL A 13 -35.38 21.58 -37.99
N LEU A 14 -35.17 22.88 -37.72
CA LEU A 14 -33.84 23.49 -37.58
C LEU A 14 -33.56 23.98 -36.13
N LEU A 15 -33.91 23.16 -35.13
CA LEU A 15 -33.29 23.29 -33.81
C LEU A 15 -31.94 22.54 -33.87
N PRO A 16 -30.80 23.23 -33.72
CA PRO A 16 -29.55 22.56 -33.53
C PRO A 16 -29.70 21.73 -32.27
N ALA A 17 -29.46 20.40 -32.39
CA ALA A 17 -29.17 19.57 -31.24
C ALA A 17 -27.85 20.09 -30.66
N VAL A 18 -27.94 21.06 -29.74
CA VAL A 18 -26.84 21.34 -28.83
C VAL A 18 -26.77 20.10 -27.95
N GLY A 19 -25.91 19.17 -28.37
CA GLY A 19 -25.48 18.07 -27.51
C GLY A 19 -24.88 18.74 -26.28
N CYS A 20 -25.59 18.65 -25.17
CA CYS A 20 -24.94 18.82 -23.87
C CYS A 20 -23.90 17.70 -23.76
N ALA A 21 -22.68 17.96 -24.19
CA ALA A 21 -21.54 17.31 -23.58
C ALA A 21 -21.65 17.69 -22.10
N ALA A 22 -22.04 16.74 -21.27
CA ALA A 22 -22.01 16.91 -19.83
C ALA A 22 -20.53 17.21 -19.50
N ARG A 23 -20.23 18.48 -19.21
CA ARG A 23 -18.98 18.83 -18.55
C ARG A 23 -18.92 17.97 -17.29
N PRO A 24 -17.78 17.34 -17.00
CA PRO A 24 -17.56 16.75 -15.67
C PRO A 24 -17.99 17.81 -14.65
N ALA A 25 -18.78 17.43 -13.66
CA ALA A 25 -19.16 18.32 -12.60
C ALA A 25 -17.88 18.86 -11.96
N GLU A 26 -17.70 20.19 -11.97
CA GLU A 26 -16.64 20.80 -11.17
C GLU A 26 -16.83 20.33 -9.73
N PRO A 27 -15.73 19.98 -9.01
CA PRO A 27 -15.84 19.51 -7.62
C PRO A 27 -16.59 20.57 -6.81
N GLU A 28 -17.68 20.19 -6.15
CA GLU A 28 -18.52 21.10 -5.37
C GLU A 28 -17.74 21.82 -4.25
N SER A 29 -16.53 21.31 -3.90
CA SER A 29 -15.67 21.85 -2.83
C SER A 29 -14.53 22.73 -3.31
N GLY A 30 -14.20 22.77 -4.60
CA GLY A 30 -12.98 23.44 -5.12
C GLY A 30 -11.67 22.81 -4.64
N LYS A 31 -11.70 21.61 -4.05
CA LYS A 31 -10.54 20.86 -3.56
C LYS A 31 -10.02 19.91 -4.63
N LEU A 32 -8.71 19.67 -4.61
CA LEU A 32 -8.07 18.67 -5.46
C LEU A 32 -8.54 17.26 -5.05
N ARG A 33 -9.11 16.49 -5.96
CA ARG A 33 -9.58 15.12 -5.71
C ARG A 33 -8.46 14.13 -5.96
N VAL A 34 -8.04 13.45 -4.90
CA VAL A 34 -6.92 12.49 -4.94
C VAL A 34 -7.42 11.12 -4.53
N VAL A 35 -7.34 10.15 -5.44
CA VAL A 35 -7.61 8.75 -5.13
C VAL A 35 -6.28 8.03 -4.88
N CYS A 36 -6.22 7.22 -3.82
CA CYS A 36 -5.04 6.44 -3.48
C CYS A 36 -5.40 4.96 -3.43
N SER A 37 -4.57 4.10 -3.99
CA SER A 37 -4.81 2.66 -3.98
C SER A 37 -4.69 2.06 -2.58
N LEU A 38 -3.63 2.40 -1.84
CA LEU A 38 -3.27 1.80 -0.55
C LEU A 38 -3.36 2.81 0.60
N PHE A 39 -3.55 2.28 1.82
CA PHE A 39 -3.68 3.07 3.03
C PHE A 39 -2.48 4.00 3.31
N PRO A 40 -1.20 3.61 3.18
CA PRO A 40 -0.08 4.49 3.48
C PRO A 40 -0.11 5.74 2.58
N TYR A 41 -0.41 5.59 1.31
CA TYR A 41 -0.46 6.70 0.34
C TYR A 41 -1.63 7.63 0.60
N TYR A 42 -2.79 7.06 0.95
CA TYR A 42 -3.94 7.84 1.40
C TYR A 42 -3.59 8.69 2.62
N ASP A 43 -2.89 8.14 3.60
CA ASP A 43 -2.50 8.88 4.81
C ASP A 43 -1.44 9.95 4.50
N PHE A 44 -0.45 9.65 3.63
CA PHE A 44 0.54 10.63 3.17
C PHE A 44 -0.11 11.80 2.42
N VAL A 45 -1.04 11.51 1.51
CA VAL A 45 -1.81 12.54 0.80
C VAL A 45 -2.60 13.40 1.77
N ARG A 46 -3.26 12.81 2.77
CA ARG A 46 -3.98 13.57 3.80
C ARG A 46 -3.07 14.45 4.64
N ALA A 47 -1.91 13.92 5.03
CA ALA A 47 -0.94 14.66 5.84
C ALA A 47 -0.39 15.88 5.09
N ILE A 48 -0.08 15.72 3.80
CA ILE A 48 0.51 16.75 2.95
C ILE A 48 -0.57 17.69 2.38
N GLY A 49 -1.66 17.13 1.89
CA GLY A 49 -2.77 17.87 1.25
C GLY A 49 -3.60 18.66 2.25
N GLY A 50 -3.84 18.09 3.44
CA GLY A 50 -4.64 18.73 4.50
C GLY A 50 -6.06 19.06 4.02
N GLU A 51 -6.49 20.29 4.28
CA GLU A 51 -7.83 20.79 3.91
C GLU A 51 -7.97 21.16 2.43
N ASP A 52 -6.86 21.25 1.68
CA ASP A 52 -6.83 21.64 0.28
C ASP A 52 -7.10 20.45 -0.66
N VAL A 53 -7.10 19.21 -0.14
CA VAL A 53 -7.40 17.99 -0.90
C VAL A 53 -8.64 17.25 -0.38
N GLU A 54 -9.28 16.51 -1.26
CA GLU A 54 -10.26 15.46 -0.95
C GLU A 54 -9.64 14.11 -1.29
N ALA A 55 -9.08 13.44 -0.27
CA ALA A 55 -8.41 12.16 -0.42
C ALA A 55 -9.39 11.00 -0.27
N GLU A 56 -9.36 10.04 -1.18
CA GLU A 56 -10.15 8.81 -1.15
C GLU A 56 -9.24 7.58 -1.16
N LEU A 57 -9.54 6.59 -0.30
CA LEU A 57 -8.88 5.30 -0.30
C LEU A 57 -9.67 4.33 -1.17
N LEU A 58 -9.05 3.81 -2.23
CA LEU A 58 -9.70 2.93 -3.20
C LEU A 58 -9.92 1.52 -2.63
N VAL A 59 -8.88 0.89 -2.09
CA VAL A 59 -9.01 -0.40 -1.39
C VAL A 59 -9.55 -0.12 0.02
N PRO A 60 -10.80 -0.51 0.32
CA PRO A 60 -11.42 -0.14 1.59
C PRO A 60 -10.68 -0.71 2.80
N ALA A 61 -10.62 0.07 3.90
CA ALA A 61 -10.06 -0.39 5.16
C ALA A 61 -10.67 -1.74 5.60
N GLY A 62 -9.82 -2.64 6.08
CA GLY A 62 -10.19 -4.00 6.48
C GLY A 62 -10.31 -4.98 5.31
N ARG A 63 -9.91 -4.61 4.11
CA ARG A 63 -9.86 -5.50 2.95
C ARG A 63 -8.43 -5.91 2.67
N GLU A 64 -8.27 -7.14 2.20
CA GLU A 64 -7.01 -7.66 1.68
C GLU A 64 -6.70 -7.00 0.32
N THR A 65 -5.49 -6.49 0.16
CA THR A 65 -5.08 -5.74 -1.02
C THR A 65 -4.71 -6.64 -2.20
N HIS A 66 -4.03 -7.76 -1.95
CA HIS A 66 -3.59 -8.69 -3.00
C HIS A 66 -4.75 -9.41 -3.73
N SER A 67 -5.93 -9.47 -3.12
CA SER A 67 -7.14 -10.05 -3.72
C SER A 67 -8.18 -9.00 -4.09
N PHE A 68 -7.79 -7.74 -4.17
CA PHE A 68 -8.70 -6.67 -4.53
C PHE A 68 -8.96 -6.67 -6.04
N GLU A 69 -10.24 -6.71 -6.38
CA GLU A 69 -10.73 -6.52 -7.75
C GLU A 69 -11.60 -5.26 -7.77
N PRO A 70 -11.28 -4.27 -8.61
CA PRO A 70 -12.06 -3.04 -8.70
C PRO A 70 -13.44 -3.30 -9.29
N THR A 71 -14.42 -2.59 -8.76
CA THR A 71 -15.79 -2.61 -9.27
C THR A 71 -15.98 -1.52 -10.34
N PRO A 72 -17.03 -1.59 -11.19
CA PRO A 72 -17.35 -0.50 -12.10
C PRO A 72 -17.54 0.86 -11.42
N LEU A 73 -17.94 0.87 -10.14
CA LEU A 73 -18.04 2.10 -9.37
C LEU A 73 -16.65 2.68 -9.04
N ASP A 74 -15.67 1.83 -8.79
CA ASP A 74 -14.30 2.26 -8.51
C ASP A 74 -13.66 2.88 -9.77
N VAL A 75 -13.94 2.32 -10.94
CA VAL A 75 -13.55 2.92 -12.24
C VAL A 75 -14.15 4.31 -12.41
N ILE A 76 -15.46 4.48 -12.10
CA ILE A 76 -16.12 5.79 -12.17
C ILE A 76 -15.51 6.79 -11.18
N ARG A 77 -15.15 6.36 -9.98
CA ARG A 77 -14.49 7.22 -8.98
C ARG A 77 -13.11 7.67 -9.46
N LEU A 78 -12.33 6.74 -10.02
CA LEU A 78 -11.02 7.04 -10.59
C LEU A 78 -11.11 8.00 -11.77
N SER A 79 -12.06 7.82 -12.69
CA SER A 79 -12.24 8.74 -13.83
C SER A 79 -12.66 10.17 -13.42
N GLN A 80 -13.05 10.35 -12.17
CA GLN A 80 -13.38 11.67 -11.60
C GLN A 80 -12.26 12.26 -10.75
N ALA A 81 -11.15 11.54 -10.57
CA ALA A 81 -10.00 12.01 -9.80
C ALA A 81 -9.17 13.02 -10.61
N ASP A 82 -8.61 14.01 -9.94
CA ASP A 82 -7.60 14.90 -10.51
C ASP A 82 -6.22 14.25 -10.44
N VAL A 83 -5.97 13.45 -9.38
CA VAL A 83 -4.71 12.73 -9.14
C VAL A 83 -5.02 11.30 -8.70
N PHE A 84 -4.33 10.33 -9.29
CA PHE A 84 -4.32 8.94 -8.83
C PHE A 84 -2.93 8.55 -8.35
N VAL A 85 -2.83 8.14 -7.08
CA VAL A 85 -1.59 7.69 -6.44
C VAL A 85 -1.68 6.20 -6.18
N TYR A 86 -0.75 5.42 -6.73
CA TYR A 86 -0.75 3.97 -6.61
C TYR A 86 0.66 3.42 -6.43
N ASN A 87 0.76 2.20 -5.95
CA ASN A 87 2.06 1.56 -5.73
C ASN A 87 2.71 1.13 -7.05
N GLY A 88 2.00 0.33 -7.82
CA GLY A 88 2.45 -0.19 -9.10
C GLY A 88 3.38 -1.38 -8.97
N GLY A 89 2.86 -2.50 -8.55
CA GLY A 89 3.51 -3.81 -8.53
C GLY A 89 2.53 -4.85 -9.02
N GLU A 90 2.88 -6.12 -8.87
CA GLU A 90 2.05 -7.23 -9.34
C GLU A 90 0.72 -7.32 -8.59
N SER A 91 0.69 -6.94 -7.32
CA SER A 91 -0.55 -6.88 -6.52
C SER A 91 -1.56 -5.85 -7.05
N GLU A 92 -1.10 -4.91 -7.86
CA GLU A 92 -1.93 -3.87 -8.47
C GLU A 92 -2.04 -4.02 -10.01
N TYR A 93 -1.92 -5.26 -10.55
CA TYR A 93 -2.04 -5.54 -12.00
C TYR A 93 -3.33 -4.93 -12.62
N TRP A 94 -4.39 -4.84 -11.83
CA TRP A 94 -5.67 -4.25 -12.23
C TRP A 94 -5.59 -2.74 -12.54
N VAL A 95 -4.54 -2.05 -12.07
CA VAL A 95 -4.37 -0.60 -12.29
C VAL A 95 -4.17 -0.32 -13.78
N GLU A 96 -3.34 -1.12 -14.46
CA GLU A 96 -3.10 -0.95 -15.89
C GLU A 96 -4.39 -1.09 -16.71
N GLU A 97 -5.24 -2.08 -16.38
CA GLU A 97 -6.53 -2.27 -17.04
C GLU A 97 -7.47 -1.07 -16.83
N ILE A 98 -7.45 -0.47 -15.63
CA ILE A 98 -8.24 0.73 -15.35
C ILE A 98 -7.69 1.93 -16.10
N LEU A 99 -6.39 2.17 -16.07
CA LEU A 99 -5.77 3.29 -16.77
C LEU A 99 -6.00 3.20 -18.27
N ASP A 100 -5.93 2.00 -18.85
CA ASP A 100 -6.26 1.77 -20.26
C ASP A 100 -7.74 2.03 -20.56
N SER A 101 -8.64 1.69 -19.65
CA SER A 101 -10.09 1.86 -19.82
C SER A 101 -10.58 3.27 -19.49
N ALA A 102 -10.00 3.92 -18.48
CA ALA A 102 -10.28 5.30 -18.11
C ALA A 102 -9.64 6.30 -19.08
N GLY A 103 -8.62 5.86 -19.82
CA GLY A 103 -7.96 6.63 -20.86
C GLY A 103 -7.32 7.90 -20.32
N GLU A 104 -7.43 8.98 -21.12
CA GLU A 104 -6.85 10.30 -20.80
C GLU A 104 -7.68 11.07 -19.72
N GLU A 105 -8.60 10.40 -18.99
CA GLU A 105 -9.51 11.10 -18.08
C GLU A 105 -8.88 11.48 -16.75
N ILE A 106 -7.79 10.81 -16.32
CA ILE A 106 -7.07 11.13 -15.07
C ILE A 106 -5.87 12.04 -15.40
N PRO A 107 -5.91 13.33 -15.02
CA PRO A 107 -4.88 14.29 -15.43
C PRO A 107 -3.48 13.97 -14.88
N TYR A 108 -3.40 13.44 -13.65
CA TYR A 108 -2.13 13.11 -12.99
C TYR A 108 -2.18 11.70 -12.42
N THR A 109 -1.19 10.89 -12.77
CA THR A 109 -0.97 9.56 -12.20
C THR A 109 0.42 9.50 -11.57
N LEU A 110 0.53 8.91 -10.39
CA LEU A 110 1.77 8.78 -9.66
C LEU A 110 1.99 7.33 -9.22
N ARG A 111 2.91 6.64 -9.90
CA ARG A 111 3.38 5.31 -9.54
C ARG A 111 4.55 5.43 -8.56
N LEU A 112 4.35 4.95 -7.33
CA LEU A 112 5.32 5.21 -6.26
C LEU A 112 6.51 4.26 -6.26
N MET A 113 6.42 3.08 -6.84
CA MET A 113 7.60 2.20 -7.03
C MET A 113 8.68 2.85 -7.89
N ASP A 114 8.36 3.82 -8.74
CA ASP A 114 9.35 4.56 -9.55
C ASP A 114 10.26 5.45 -8.70
N TYR A 115 9.91 5.69 -7.44
CA TYR A 115 10.65 6.54 -6.49
C TYR A 115 11.40 5.74 -5.41
N ALA A 116 11.44 4.42 -5.53
CA ALA A 116 12.21 3.54 -4.66
C ALA A 116 13.17 2.69 -5.50
N GLN A 117 14.32 2.33 -4.90
CA GLN A 117 15.18 1.34 -5.50
C GLN A 117 14.54 -0.05 -5.29
N PRO A 118 14.22 -0.79 -6.37
CA PRO A 118 13.58 -2.09 -6.21
C PRO A 118 14.53 -3.08 -5.52
N LEU A 119 13.97 -3.89 -4.63
CA LEU A 119 14.62 -5.05 -4.02
C LEU A 119 13.96 -6.30 -4.57
N GLU A 120 14.78 -7.26 -5.00
CA GLU A 120 14.28 -8.58 -5.38
C GLU A 120 13.64 -9.26 -4.18
N GLU A 121 12.52 -9.96 -4.39
CA GLU A 121 11.88 -10.73 -3.33
C GLU A 121 12.81 -11.87 -2.89
N GLU A 122 13.01 -12.00 -1.58
CA GLU A 122 13.93 -12.95 -1.01
C GLU A 122 13.18 -14.04 -0.23
N LEU A 123 13.43 -15.31 -0.53
CA LEU A 123 12.99 -16.40 0.32
C LEU A 123 14.02 -16.63 1.42
N ALA A 124 13.69 -16.23 2.65
CA ALA A 124 14.54 -16.53 3.80
C ALA A 124 14.53 -18.01 4.14
N GLU A 125 15.59 -18.48 4.81
CA GLU A 125 15.72 -19.88 5.22
C GLU A 125 14.49 -20.37 6.01
N GLY A 126 13.92 -21.50 5.59
CA GLY A 126 12.74 -22.14 6.20
C GLY A 126 11.39 -21.51 5.79
N MET A 127 11.39 -20.44 5.01
CA MET A 127 10.18 -19.84 4.47
C MET A 127 9.57 -20.76 3.41
N GLN A 128 8.23 -20.81 3.39
CA GLN A 128 7.54 -21.54 2.33
C GLN A 128 7.51 -20.67 1.08
N GLY A 129 8.03 -21.19 -0.03
CA GLY A 129 7.92 -20.60 -1.37
C GLY A 129 6.52 -20.85 -1.97
N THR A 130 6.22 -20.18 -3.07
CA THR A 130 5.12 -20.58 -3.93
C THR A 130 5.44 -21.95 -4.53
N ASP A 131 4.58 -22.96 -4.27
CA ASP A 131 4.73 -24.31 -4.83
C ASP A 131 4.52 -24.26 -6.36
N HIS A 132 5.55 -23.86 -7.10
CA HIS A 132 5.71 -24.21 -8.52
C HIS A 132 6.46 -25.53 -8.70
N ASP A 133 6.43 -26.42 -7.67
CA ASP A 133 6.89 -27.81 -7.76
C ASP A 133 5.79 -28.70 -8.36
N ASP A 134 5.35 -28.43 -9.57
CA ASP A 134 4.77 -29.45 -10.42
C ASP A 134 5.79 -29.78 -11.52
N HIS A 135 6.44 -30.94 -11.33
CA HIS A 135 7.31 -31.57 -12.28
C HIS A 135 6.63 -31.69 -13.66
N HIS A 136 6.88 -30.72 -14.51
CA HIS A 136 6.79 -30.91 -15.95
C HIS A 136 8.13 -30.53 -16.56
N ASP A 137 8.91 -31.57 -16.91
CA ASP A 137 10.00 -31.52 -17.88
C ASP A 137 9.48 -30.90 -19.19
N HIS A 138 9.47 -29.58 -19.29
CA HIS A 138 9.43 -28.86 -20.53
C HIS A 138 10.58 -27.84 -20.52
N ASP A 139 11.60 -28.20 -21.29
CA ASP A 139 12.74 -27.39 -21.71
C ASP A 139 12.23 -26.26 -22.65
N ASP A 140 11.47 -25.34 -22.11
CA ASP A 140 11.10 -24.09 -22.73
C ASP A 140 11.74 -22.97 -21.90
N GLY A 141 12.76 -22.32 -22.50
CA GLY A 141 13.56 -21.27 -21.89
C GLY A 141 12.74 -20.04 -21.52
N HIS A 142 11.99 -20.16 -20.45
CA HIS A 142 11.48 -19.00 -19.72
C HIS A 142 12.63 -18.46 -18.89
N GLU A 143 13.08 -17.24 -19.19
CA GLU A 143 13.87 -16.45 -18.26
C GLU A 143 13.00 -16.30 -17.01
N ASP A 144 13.48 -16.77 -15.85
CA ASP A 144 12.81 -16.56 -14.57
C ASP A 144 12.61 -15.03 -14.42
N GLU A 145 11.37 -14.56 -14.50
CA GLU A 145 11.06 -13.14 -14.27
C GLU A 145 11.38 -12.84 -12.81
N VAL A 146 12.24 -11.85 -12.60
CA VAL A 146 12.65 -11.43 -11.26
C VAL A 146 11.48 -10.72 -10.60
N GLU A 147 10.94 -11.32 -9.54
CA GLU A 147 9.91 -10.70 -8.72
C GLU A 147 10.54 -9.67 -7.76
N TYR A 148 9.92 -8.50 -7.65
CA TYR A 148 10.36 -7.44 -6.75
C TYR A 148 9.39 -7.27 -5.59
N ASP A 149 9.94 -7.10 -4.38
CA ASP A 149 9.12 -6.75 -3.22
C ASP A 149 8.48 -5.37 -3.41
N GLU A 150 7.17 -5.29 -3.20
CA GLU A 150 6.36 -4.12 -3.48
C GLU A 150 6.17 -3.20 -2.25
N HIS A 151 6.60 -3.64 -1.05
CA HIS A 151 6.24 -3.01 0.23
C HIS A 151 7.19 -1.86 0.60
N ILE A 152 7.42 -0.94 -0.35
CA ILE A 152 8.39 0.16 -0.27
C ILE A 152 8.12 1.14 0.88
N TRP A 153 6.85 1.34 1.26
CA TRP A 153 6.44 2.26 2.32
C TRP A 153 6.81 1.80 3.72
N THR A 154 7.18 0.52 3.90
CA THR A 154 7.49 -0.05 5.21
C THR A 154 8.75 0.53 5.85
N SER A 155 9.66 1.10 5.04
CA SER A 155 10.80 1.86 5.52
C SER A 155 10.46 3.35 5.65
N PRO A 156 10.52 3.96 6.85
CA PRO A 156 10.34 5.41 7.03
C PRO A 156 11.31 6.25 6.18
N ARG A 157 12.53 5.76 5.91
CA ARG A 157 13.49 6.44 5.04
C ARG A 157 13.02 6.51 3.60
N ILE A 158 12.45 5.44 3.09
CA ILE A 158 11.87 5.41 1.74
C ILE A 158 10.59 6.23 1.73
N ALA A 159 9.73 6.09 2.74
CA ALA A 159 8.50 6.86 2.87
C ALA A 159 8.71 8.38 2.78
N MET A 160 9.84 8.91 3.31
CA MET A 160 10.18 10.32 3.10
C MET A 160 10.40 10.68 1.62
N GLY A 161 10.93 9.78 0.82
CA GLY A 161 11.07 9.95 -0.64
C GLY A 161 9.70 9.95 -1.34
N LEU A 162 8.83 8.99 -0.97
CA LEU A 162 7.48 8.88 -1.50
C LEU A 162 6.64 10.13 -1.17
N CYS A 163 6.75 10.65 0.05
CA CYS A 163 6.08 11.89 0.45
C CYS A 163 6.52 13.11 -0.38
N ARG A 164 7.81 13.18 -0.77
CA ARG A 164 8.28 14.24 -1.65
C ARG A 164 7.71 14.12 -3.06
N ALA A 165 7.61 12.90 -3.60
CA ALA A 165 6.98 12.65 -4.89
C ALA A 165 5.50 13.05 -4.86
N ILE A 166 4.76 12.62 -3.85
CA ILE A 166 3.35 13.00 -3.65
C ILE A 166 3.20 14.52 -3.61
N ALA A 167 4.01 15.21 -2.78
CA ALA A 167 3.95 16.66 -2.69
C ALA A 167 4.25 17.35 -4.02
N GLY A 168 5.21 16.86 -4.80
CA GLY A 168 5.52 17.36 -6.13
C GLY A 168 4.31 17.27 -7.07
N THR A 169 3.67 16.11 -7.11
CA THR A 169 2.46 15.90 -7.93
C THR A 169 1.29 16.79 -7.48
N LEU A 170 1.06 16.93 -6.16
CA LEU A 170 0.01 17.84 -5.67
C LEU A 170 0.28 19.30 -6.05
N GLN A 171 1.56 19.75 -5.99
CA GLN A 171 1.93 21.11 -6.37
C GLN A 171 1.77 21.38 -7.87
N GLU A 172 1.99 20.37 -8.71
CA GLU A 172 1.77 20.47 -10.16
C GLU A 172 0.29 20.49 -10.51
N ALA A 173 -0.50 19.66 -9.84
CA ALA A 173 -1.94 19.56 -10.06
C ALA A 173 -2.71 20.78 -9.51
N ASP A 174 -2.23 21.36 -8.41
CA ASP A 174 -2.84 22.50 -7.75
C ASP A 174 -1.80 23.55 -7.33
N PRO A 175 -1.32 24.38 -8.28
CA PRO A 175 -0.32 25.40 -8.02
C PRO A 175 -0.77 26.49 -7.04
N GLU A 176 -2.07 26.70 -6.88
CA GLU A 176 -2.62 27.72 -5.97
C GLU A 176 -2.30 27.39 -4.51
N HIS A 177 -2.32 26.10 -4.14
CA HIS A 177 -2.02 25.64 -2.78
C HIS A 177 -0.60 25.05 -2.62
N ALA A 178 0.28 25.19 -3.62
CA ALA A 178 1.64 24.60 -3.64
C ALA A 178 2.46 24.92 -2.37
N GLN A 179 2.35 26.15 -1.84
CA GLN A 179 3.07 26.54 -0.61
C GLN A 179 2.50 25.85 0.65
N ASN A 180 1.23 25.55 0.68
CA ASN A 180 0.62 24.80 1.77
C ASN A 180 1.15 23.37 1.80
N TYR A 181 1.20 22.71 0.63
CA TYR A 181 1.75 21.36 0.49
C TYR A 181 3.22 21.32 0.90
N ALA A 182 4.05 22.28 0.45
CA ALA A 182 5.46 22.36 0.84
C ALA A 182 5.64 22.47 2.37
N ARG A 183 4.88 23.34 3.03
CA ARG A 183 4.97 23.53 4.48
C ARG A 183 4.54 22.29 5.25
N ARG A 184 3.44 21.63 4.86
CA ARG A 184 2.97 20.40 5.51
C ARG A 184 3.92 19.25 5.27
N LEU A 185 4.49 19.14 4.06
CA LEU A 185 5.54 18.16 3.76
C LEU A 185 6.73 18.31 4.71
N GLU A 186 7.28 19.53 4.91
CA GLU A 186 8.40 19.74 5.83
C GLU A 186 8.07 19.26 7.24
N THR A 187 6.87 19.55 7.74
CA THR A 187 6.43 19.08 9.06
C THR A 187 6.36 17.55 9.11
N TYR A 188 5.76 16.92 8.10
CA TYR A 188 5.60 15.48 8.06
C TYR A 188 6.94 14.73 7.90
N LEU A 189 7.87 15.30 7.11
CA LEU A 189 9.22 14.75 6.99
C LEU A 189 9.99 14.81 8.31
N ALA A 190 9.79 15.85 9.13
CA ALA A 190 10.39 15.90 10.46
C ALA A 190 9.85 14.77 11.37
N GLU A 191 8.54 14.51 11.34
CA GLU A 191 7.93 13.42 12.11
C GLU A 191 8.39 12.02 11.62
N LEU A 192 8.54 11.84 10.30
CA LEU A 192 9.12 10.61 9.74
C LEU A 192 10.60 10.43 10.12
N SER A 193 11.36 11.51 10.19
CA SER A 193 12.76 11.47 10.64
C SER A 193 12.87 11.10 12.11
N GLU A 194 11.98 11.60 12.97
CA GLU A 194 11.91 11.18 14.38
C GLU A 194 11.56 9.70 14.51
N LEU A 195 10.64 9.21 13.66
CA LEU A 195 10.29 7.79 13.63
C LEU A 195 11.46 6.92 13.17
N ASP A 196 12.19 7.32 12.11
CA ASP A 196 13.40 6.63 11.63
C ASP A 196 14.49 6.57 12.72
N GLN A 197 14.69 7.67 13.43
CA GLN A 197 15.62 7.71 14.56
C GLN A 197 15.19 6.73 15.67
N ALA A 198 13.90 6.70 16.02
CA ALA A 198 13.39 5.80 17.05
C ALA A 198 13.62 4.32 16.70
N PHE A 199 13.42 3.91 15.45
CA PHE A 199 13.76 2.56 15.00
C PHE A 199 15.27 2.31 15.05
N THR A 200 16.08 3.26 14.61
CA THR A 200 17.54 3.16 14.65
C THR A 200 18.05 2.94 16.09
N GLU A 201 17.50 3.70 17.05
CA GLU A 201 17.84 3.57 18.47
C GLU A 201 17.43 2.21 19.04
N VAL A 202 16.19 1.76 18.74
CA VAL A 202 15.71 0.45 19.21
C VAL A 202 16.56 -0.70 18.69
N VAL A 203 16.99 -0.64 17.43
CA VAL A 203 17.86 -1.69 16.85
C VAL A 203 19.27 -1.62 17.42
N ALA A 204 19.82 -0.41 17.62
CA ALA A 204 21.15 -0.23 18.19
C ALA A 204 21.24 -0.68 19.67
N ASP A 205 20.17 -0.46 20.44
CA ASP A 205 20.08 -0.84 21.85
C ASP A 205 19.65 -2.30 22.07
N GLY A 206 19.18 -2.98 21.00
CA GLY A 206 18.70 -4.34 21.07
C GLY A 206 19.82 -5.37 21.32
N ASN A 207 19.49 -6.42 22.08
CA ASN A 207 20.40 -7.55 22.29
C ASN A 207 20.35 -8.57 21.14
N ARG A 208 19.36 -8.45 20.27
CA ARG A 208 19.09 -9.33 19.12
C ARG A 208 18.92 -8.50 17.86
N HIS A 209 19.18 -9.13 16.72
CA HIS A 209 19.04 -8.51 15.41
C HIS A 209 18.15 -9.34 14.47
N MET A 210 17.41 -10.32 15.02
CA MET A 210 16.51 -11.18 14.26
C MET A 210 15.07 -10.97 14.71
N VAL A 211 14.16 -10.89 13.73
CA VAL A 211 12.70 -10.88 13.93
C VAL A 211 12.08 -12.14 13.32
N VAL A 212 11.05 -12.69 13.95
CA VAL A 212 10.37 -13.89 13.48
C VAL A 212 8.89 -13.61 13.29
N PHE A 213 8.39 -13.90 12.10
CA PHE A 213 6.99 -13.74 11.73
C PHE A 213 6.32 -15.12 11.57
N GLY A 214 5.29 -15.38 12.34
CA GLY A 214 4.36 -16.48 12.10
C GLY A 214 3.28 -16.07 11.10
N ASP A 215 3.67 -15.47 9.99
CA ASP A 215 2.81 -14.82 9.02
C ASP A 215 3.54 -14.60 7.69
N ARG A 216 2.90 -13.86 6.74
CA ARG A 216 3.54 -13.25 5.58
C ARG A 216 4.54 -12.19 6.03
N PHE A 217 5.52 -11.91 5.17
CA PHE A 217 6.61 -11.00 5.48
C PHE A 217 6.70 -9.82 4.50
N PRO A 218 5.89 -8.78 4.64
CA PRO A 218 5.93 -7.59 3.78
C PRO A 218 6.92 -6.52 4.29
N LEU A 219 8.03 -6.90 4.92
CA LEU A 219 8.90 -5.97 5.65
C LEU A 219 10.36 -6.02 5.18
N LEU A 220 10.60 -6.45 3.92
CA LEU A 220 11.96 -6.57 3.37
C LEU A 220 12.69 -5.22 3.40
N TYR A 221 12.05 -4.16 2.89
CA TYR A 221 12.63 -2.80 2.91
C TYR A 221 12.91 -2.30 4.32
N PHE A 222 12.03 -2.61 5.28
CA PHE A 222 12.25 -2.27 6.68
C PHE A 222 13.49 -2.99 7.23
N CYS A 223 13.58 -4.31 7.09
CA CYS A 223 14.70 -5.09 7.60
C CYS A 223 16.02 -4.71 6.94
N LYS A 224 16.05 -4.49 5.63
CA LYS A 224 17.25 -3.99 4.92
C LYS A 224 17.66 -2.59 5.39
N THR A 225 16.70 -1.72 5.68
CA THR A 225 16.98 -0.36 6.16
C THR A 225 17.67 -0.33 7.52
N TYR A 226 17.26 -1.22 8.43
CA TYR A 226 17.76 -1.24 9.81
C TYR A 226 18.75 -2.38 10.11
N GLY A 227 19.11 -3.19 9.11
CA GLY A 227 20.07 -4.29 9.25
C GLY A 227 19.56 -5.45 10.12
N LEU A 228 18.26 -5.72 10.06
CA LEU A 228 17.64 -6.84 10.77
C LEU A 228 17.63 -8.11 9.91
N GLU A 229 17.95 -9.23 10.54
CA GLU A 229 17.65 -10.55 10.00
C GLU A 229 16.19 -10.91 10.25
N TYR A 230 15.62 -11.74 9.39
CA TYR A 230 14.23 -12.16 9.55
C TYR A 230 14.03 -13.63 9.21
N ARG A 231 13.01 -14.23 9.83
CA ARG A 231 12.42 -15.53 9.44
C ARG A 231 10.91 -15.36 9.42
N ALA A 232 10.26 -16.02 8.48
CA ALA A 232 8.82 -15.91 8.34
C ALA A 232 8.20 -17.20 7.79
N ALA A 233 6.89 -17.34 7.94
CA ALA A 233 6.17 -18.49 7.42
C ALA A 233 6.02 -18.43 5.89
N PHE A 234 5.80 -17.23 5.35
CA PHE A 234 5.55 -16.98 3.92
C PHE A 234 6.23 -15.70 3.46
N HIS A 235 6.47 -15.57 2.15
CA HIS A 235 6.90 -14.31 1.54
C HIS A 235 5.78 -13.25 1.55
N GLY A 236 6.10 -11.99 1.19
CA GLY A 236 5.22 -10.84 1.39
C GLY A 236 3.89 -10.93 0.66
N CYS A 237 3.91 -11.40 -0.58
CA CYS A 237 2.73 -11.48 -1.46
C CYS A 237 2.04 -12.86 -1.45
N ALA A 238 2.43 -13.77 -0.54
CA ALA A 238 1.82 -15.10 -0.46
C ALA A 238 0.31 -15.04 -0.20
N GLY A 239 -0.43 -15.90 -0.88
CA GLY A 239 -1.84 -16.14 -0.58
C GLY A 239 -2.06 -16.74 0.82
N ASP A 240 -3.31 -16.79 1.28
CA ASP A 240 -3.66 -17.38 2.58
C ASP A 240 -3.51 -18.90 2.54
N THR A 241 -2.31 -19.39 2.74
CA THR A 241 -2.02 -20.81 2.86
C THR A 241 -1.53 -21.16 4.27
N GLU A 242 -1.84 -22.38 4.74
CA GLU A 242 -1.26 -22.88 5.98
C GLU A 242 0.19 -23.33 5.69
N PRO A 243 1.18 -22.96 6.53
CA PRO A 243 2.56 -23.34 6.28
C PRO A 243 2.73 -24.86 6.38
N SER A 244 3.73 -25.37 5.69
CA SER A 244 4.12 -26.78 5.80
C SER A 244 4.54 -27.12 7.25
N LEU A 245 4.40 -28.38 7.64
CA LEU A 245 4.90 -28.82 8.94
C LEU A 245 6.42 -28.62 9.07
N ALA A 246 7.15 -28.63 7.96
CA ALA A 246 8.59 -28.39 7.95
C ALA A 246 8.89 -26.91 8.27
N THR A 247 8.18 -25.98 7.64
CA THR A 247 8.28 -24.53 7.91
C THR A 247 7.92 -24.22 9.36
N LEU A 248 6.79 -24.75 9.85
CA LEU A 248 6.37 -24.54 11.24
C LEU A 248 7.40 -25.07 12.24
N LYS A 249 7.92 -26.29 11.99
CA LYS A 249 8.99 -26.87 12.83
C LYS A 249 10.25 -26.02 12.80
N TYR A 250 10.68 -25.58 11.63
CA TYR A 250 11.85 -24.74 11.48
C TYR A 250 11.72 -23.44 12.30
N LEU A 251 10.57 -22.77 12.23
CA LEU A 251 10.34 -21.54 12.99
C LEU A 251 10.32 -21.78 14.50
N ILE A 252 9.73 -22.89 14.96
CA ILE A 252 9.74 -23.28 16.38
C ILE A 252 11.18 -23.50 16.86
N ASP A 253 11.97 -24.32 16.11
CA ASP A 253 13.35 -24.61 16.46
C ASP A 253 14.16 -23.31 16.51
N LYS A 254 14.01 -22.43 15.52
CA LYS A 254 14.73 -21.15 15.43
C LYS A 254 14.38 -20.20 16.60
N VAL A 255 13.11 -20.08 16.96
CA VAL A 255 12.68 -19.28 18.11
C VAL A 255 13.28 -19.79 19.43
N GLN A 256 13.40 -21.13 19.58
CA GLN A 256 14.00 -21.75 20.77
C GLN A 256 15.52 -21.57 20.80
N GLU A 257 16.19 -21.84 19.68
CA GLU A 257 17.66 -21.76 19.55
C GLU A 257 18.19 -20.35 19.81
N GLU A 258 17.52 -19.33 19.25
CA GLU A 258 17.94 -17.93 19.37
C GLU A 258 17.31 -17.23 20.59
N GLY A 259 16.44 -17.94 21.32
CA GLY A 259 15.73 -17.37 22.49
C GLY A 259 14.88 -16.17 22.15
N ILE A 260 14.21 -16.19 21.00
CA ILE A 260 13.38 -15.09 20.48
C ILE A 260 12.16 -14.87 21.40
N PRO A 261 11.98 -13.69 22.01
CA PRO A 261 10.89 -13.48 22.97
C PRO A 261 9.55 -13.16 22.30
N VAL A 262 9.54 -12.77 21.03
CA VAL A 262 8.35 -12.32 20.32
C VAL A 262 8.27 -12.94 18.92
N VAL A 263 7.11 -13.49 18.59
CA VAL A 263 6.72 -13.89 17.23
C VAL A 263 5.69 -12.88 16.72
N TYR A 264 5.96 -12.29 15.57
CA TYR A 264 5.10 -11.26 15.01
C TYR A 264 4.04 -11.83 14.08
N THR A 265 2.94 -11.09 13.97
CA THR A 265 1.93 -11.17 12.91
C THR A 265 1.75 -9.81 12.29
N ILE A 266 1.19 -9.73 11.09
CA ILE A 266 0.78 -8.44 10.50
C ILE A 266 -0.68 -8.11 10.86
N GLU A 267 -1.16 -6.94 10.48
CA GLU A 267 -2.56 -6.57 10.61
C GLU A 267 -3.46 -7.52 9.81
N LEU A 268 -4.72 -7.66 10.21
CA LEU A 268 -5.75 -8.54 9.65
C LEU A 268 -5.40 -10.04 9.63
N SER A 269 -4.28 -10.44 10.20
CA SER A 269 -3.86 -11.84 10.28
C SER A 269 -4.79 -12.71 11.10
N SER A 270 -4.90 -13.99 10.74
CA SER A 270 -5.57 -15.02 11.57
C SER A 270 -4.82 -15.33 12.85
N ARG A 271 -3.53 -15.02 12.94
CA ARG A 271 -2.59 -15.25 14.07
C ARG A 271 -2.35 -16.71 14.41
N LYS A 272 -2.94 -17.68 13.71
CA LYS A 272 -2.90 -19.11 14.05
C LYS A 272 -1.47 -19.66 14.07
N VAL A 273 -0.66 -19.33 13.06
CA VAL A 273 0.72 -19.82 12.95
C VAL A 273 1.58 -19.26 14.07
N ALA A 274 1.52 -17.95 14.31
CA ALA A 274 2.25 -17.31 15.39
C ALA A 274 1.84 -17.86 16.78
N GLN A 275 0.55 -18.11 16.98
CA GLN A 275 0.05 -18.74 18.22
C GLN A 275 0.58 -20.16 18.41
N ALA A 276 0.60 -20.99 17.35
CA ALA A 276 1.14 -22.34 17.41
C ALA A 276 2.64 -22.36 17.78
N ILE A 277 3.42 -21.42 17.22
CA ILE A 277 4.83 -21.22 17.58
C ILE A 277 4.93 -20.80 19.07
N ALA A 278 4.16 -19.80 19.47
CA ALA A 278 4.18 -19.24 20.82
C ALA A 278 3.79 -20.27 21.89
N GLU A 279 2.77 -21.10 21.67
CA GLU A 279 2.35 -22.18 22.57
C GLU A 279 3.47 -23.20 22.82
N THR A 280 4.33 -23.45 21.83
CA THR A 280 5.44 -24.40 21.94
C THR A 280 6.68 -23.78 22.57
N THR A 281 6.95 -22.49 22.30
CA THR A 281 8.20 -21.83 22.67
C THR A 281 8.10 -20.95 23.91
N GLY A 282 6.90 -20.52 24.28
CA GLY A 282 6.65 -19.53 25.33
C GLY A 282 6.87 -18.09 24.86
N ALA A 283 7.14 -17.84 23.58
CA ALA A 283 7.25 -16.49 23.02
C ALA A 283 5.90 -15.76 23.08
N LYS A 284 5.92 -14.43 23.11
CA LYS A 284 4.71 -13.62 22.99
C LYS A 284 4.33 -13.45 21.52
N VAL A 285 3.04 -13.25 21.24
CA VAL A 285 2.57 -12.87 19.91
C VAL A 285 2.22 -11.39 19.90
N LEU A 286 2.92 -10.60 19.08
CA LEU A 286 2.64 -9.19 18.88
C LEU A 286 2.30 -8.91 17.40
N THR A 287 1.51 -7.87 17.18
CA THR A 287 1.26 -7.37 15.82
C THR A 287 2.34 -6.37 15.46
N PHE A 288 2.93 -6.55 14.27
CA PHE A 288 3.76 -5.55 13.60
C PHE A 288 2.99 -5.05 12.38
N GLN A 289 2.64 -3.79 12.37
CA GLN A 289 1.82 -3.19 11.31
C GLN A 289 2.64 -3.08 10.03
N SER A 290 2.22 -3.72 8.94
CA SER A 290 2.81 -3.47 7.62
C SER A 290 2.35 -2.13 7.05
N CYS A 291 1.22 -1.63 7.54
CA CYS A 291 0.54 -0.45 7.04
C CYS A 291 0.06 -0.56 5.58
N GLN A 292 0.07 -1.74 4.97
CA GLN A 292 -0.48 -1.94 3.62
C GLN A 292 -1.97 -1.64 3.60
N THR A 293 -2.64 -2.10 4.63
CA THR A 293 -4.04 -1.80 4.93
C THR A 293 -4.16 -1.39 6.40
N VAL A 294 -5.38 -1.16 6.85
CA VAL A 294 -5.69 -0.83 8.24
C VAL A 294 -7.00 -1.49 8.63
N SER A 295 -7.15 -1.93 9.87
CA SER A 295 -8.43 -2.46 10.31
C SER A 295 -9.53 -1.39 10.20
N ARG A 296 -10.77 -1.81 9.95
CA ARG A 296 -11.89 -0.87 9.90
C ARG A 296 -12.03 -0.08 11.21
N GLN A 297 -11.79 -0.74 12.34
CA GLN A 297 -11.85 -0.11 13.65
C GLN A 297 -10.79 0.99 13.80
N ASP A 298 -9.54 0.71 13.41
CA ASP A 298 -8.43 1.67 13.51
C ASP A 298 -8.64 2.83 12.54
N PHE A 299 -9.13 2.54 11.33
CA PHE A 299 -9.46 3.56 10.34
C PHE A 299 -10.52 4.53 10.85
N ASP A 300 -11.63 4.00 11.39
CA ASP A 300 -12.72 4.79 11.96
C ASP A 300 -12.28 5.56 13.22
N ALA A 301 -11.25 5.06 13.93
CA ALA A 301 -10.61 5.75 15.06
C ALA A 301 -9.57 6.82 14.62
N GLY A 302 -9.30 6.95 13.32
CA GLY A 302 -8.37 7.95 12.78
C GLY A 302 -6.90 7.54 12.88
N ALA A 303 -6.60 6.24 12.87
CA ALA A 303 -5.22 5.77 12.81
C ALA A 303 -4.49 6.35 11.60
N THR A 304 -3.22 6.69 11.80
CA THR A 304 -2.32 7.22 10.78
C THR A 304 -1.13 6.27 10.61
N TYR A 305 -0.44 6.36 9.47
CA TYR A 305 0.81 5.65 9.25
C TYR A 305 1.80 5.86 10.42
N LEU A 306 2.01 7.11 10.83
CA LEU A 306 2.89 7.43 11.96
C LEU A 306 2.43 6.79 13.27
N SER A 307 1.12 6.77 13.55
CA SER A 307 0.61 6.18 14.79
C SER A 307 0.79 4.66 14.83
N LEU A 308 0.60 3.98 13.70
CA LEU A 308 0.79 2.54 13.55
C LEU A 308 2.28 2.18 13.62
N MET A 309 3.13 2.92 12.92
CA MET A 309 4.58 2.68 12.96
C MET A 309 5.20 2.97 14.33
N ARG A 310 4.67 3.91 15.11
CA ARG A 310 5.08 4.11 16.51
C ARG A 310 4.71 2.92 17.40
N GLN A 311 3.61 2.20 17.12
CA GLN A 311 3.32 0.93 17.79
C GLN A 311 4.37 -0.12 17.44
N ASN A 312 4.84 -0.16 16.19
CA ASN A 312 5.93 -1.04 15.77
C ASN A 312 7.24 -0.78 16.51
N VAL A 313 7.56 0.49 16.80
CA VAL A 313 8.74 0.84 17.63
C VAL A 313 8.66 0.14 18.99
N ALA A 314 7.51 0.18 19.64
CA ALA A 314 7.30 -0.48 20.93
C ALA A 314 7.36 -2.01 20.83
N ALA A 315 6.74 -2.58 19.80
CA ALA A 315 6.74 -4.03 19.56
C ALA A 315 8.16 -4.53 19.25
N LEU A 316 8.91 -3.79 18.41
CA LEU A 316 10.29 -4.12 18.05
C LEU A 316 11.21 -4.08 19.27
N LYS A 317 11.07 -3.06 20.11
CA LYS A 317 11.84 -2.95 21.37
C LYS A 317 11.64 -4.17 22.28
N GLU A 318 10.41 -4.71 22.36
CA GLU A 318 10.13 -5.92 23.13
C GLU A 318 10.76 -7.16 22.47
N GLY A 319 10.74 -7.25 21.15
CA GLY A 319 11.29 -8.40 20.42
C GLY A 319 12.80 -8.46 20.36
N LEU A 320 13.49 -7.31 20.44
CA LEU A 320 14.95 -7.23 20.42
C LEU A 320 15.60 -7.16 21.81
N ALA A 321 14.79 -7.15 22.87
CA ALA A 321 15.25 -7.03 24.26
C ALA A 321 16.11 -8.21 24.76
#